data_c5cef66a92b901ce6d54eee4f6f5a22b
#
_entry.id   c5cef66a92b901ce6d54eee4f6f5a22b
#
_cell.length_a   1.000
_cell.length_b   1.000
_cell.length_c   1.000
_cell.angle_alpha   90.00
_cell.angle_beta   90.00
_cell.angle_gamma   90.00
#
_symmetry.space_group_name_H-M   'P 1'
#
loop_
_entity.id
_entity.type
_entity.pdbx_description
1 polymer ?
#
loop_
_entity_poly.entity_id
_entity_poly.type
_entity_poly.pdbx_seq_one_letter_code
_entity_poly.pdbx_strand_id
1 'polypeptide(L)'
;MRLMLLYTNGQQLSIFKVAVEGKHRSKRYQFKMQTTIQASDPKIFSLNYMRQLRFTLETIGQWPNRTLGDFSRRAILLSIYHKFLIGTFCITEVLAFLYMRKHRKTIRFIDMGQIYTNLFLTGLFLQRASLPFQKNYKECVKKFVFEFHLMHHEHISAFALKESSKVNTICKIATKVIYLQLACGMLAYNLSPLFRNYYEGMFASELPENKSFVHSVDYLLPFDAYRSFTGYLVVFTWNWFPTYNIPTAMGIYDLLVFVMVFHMVGHMNILYNSLQEFPKPKEGQSDALPTRAYNEEIFGLLKNVIRHYQMIKEFMGDMTAAFDLTLCCYLAFHQVMCCLMLLECSTLEPEALVKYGLLAAVIFQQLIQTSVAFELIKSKIIRTSFSYYLMLATFD
;
A
#
# COMPACT_ATOMS: atom_id res chain seq x y z
N MET A 1 13.74 -1.39 3.49
CA MET A 1 13.76 -2.65 2.74
C MET A 1 15.15 -3.01 2.21
N ARG A 2 15.89 -2.11 1.55
CA ARG A 2 17.29 -2.35 1.15
C ARG A 2 18.21 -2.64 2.35
N LEU A 3 18.10 -1.95 3.46
CA LEU A 3 18.84 -2.22 4.71
C LEU A 3 18.47 -3.57 5.35
N MET A 4 17.22 -4.00 5.24
CA MET A 4 16.76 -5.32 5.72
C MET A 4 17.22 -6.47 4.80
N LEU A 5 17.30 -6.24 3.48
CA LEU A 5 17.80 -7.20 2.50
C LEU A 5 19.32 -7.32 2.50
N LEU A 6 20.07 -6.26 2.86
CA LEU A 6 21.52 -6.31 2.94
C LEU A 6 22.03 -7.20 4.08
N TYR A 7 21.27 -7.33 5.17
CA TYR A 7 21.64 -8.23 6.28
C TYR A 7 21.45 -9.72 5.96
N THR A 8 20.51 -10.04 5.04
CA THR A 8 20.27 -11.43 4.59
C THR A 8 21.11 -11.84 3.39
N ASN A 9 21.59 -10.88 2.56
CA ASN A 9 22.33 -11.19 1.33
C ASN A 9 23.82 -11.55 1.55
N GLY A 10 24.41 -11.18 2.69
CA GLY A 10 25.85 -11.43 2.94
C GLY A 10 26.23 -12.89 3.15
N GLN A 11 25.33 -13.70 3.69
CA GLN A 11 25.61 -15.13 3.95
C GLN A 11 24.97 -16.13 2.98
N GLN A 12 23.86 -15.75 2.31
CA GLN A 12 23.18 -16.69 1.38
C GLN A 12 23.69 -16.64 -0.06
N LEU A 13 24.34 -15.54 -0.50
CA LEU A 13 24.88 -15.43 -1.86
C LEU A 13 26.09 -16.32 -2.13
N SER A 14 26.83 -16.76 -1.09
CA SER A 14 27.98 -17.66 -1.26
C SER A 14 27.57 -19.09 -1.60
N ILE A 15 26.42 -19.55 -1.11
CA ILE A 15 25.91 -20.91 -1.35
C ILE A 15 25.27 -21.04 -2.73
N PHE A 16 24.62 -19.97 -3.23
CA PHE A 16 23.99 -19.95 -4.55
C PHE A 16 24.96 -19.77 -5.73
N LYS A 17 26.14 -19.18 -5.50
CA LYS A 17 27.15 -19.01 -6.56
C LYS A 17 27.76 -20.33 -7.03
N VAL A 18 27.84 -21.33 -6.16
CA VAL A 18 28.48 -22.61 -6.49
C VAL A 18 27.59 -23.49 -7.39
N ALA A 19 26.26 -23.35 -7.33
CA ALA A 19 25.33 -24.17 -8.10
C ALA A 19 24.97 -23.66 -9.50
N VAL A 20 25.35 -22.43 -9.88
CA VAL A 20 24.89 -21.77 -11.14
C VAL A 20 26.02 -21.41 -12.11
N GLU A 21 27.31 -21.59 -11.77
CA GLU A 21 28.45 -21.34 -12.69
C GLU A 21 28.71 -22.44 -13.71
N GLY A 22 27.72 -23.28 -14.02
CA GLY A 22 27.68 -24.10 -15.23
C GLY A 22 27.39 -23.22 -16.45
N LYS A 23 28.44 -22.96 -17.28
CA LYS A 23 28.35 -22.28 -18.56
C LYS A 23 27.08 -22.59 -19.35
N HIS A 24 26.12 -21.67 -19.39
CA HIS A 24 25.21 -21.57 -20.51
C HIS A 24 24.81 -20.09 -20.75
N ARG A 25 25.22 -19.57 -21.93
CA ARG A 25 24.70 -18.34 -22.53
C ARG A 25 23.18 -18.38 -22.43
N SER A 26 22.63 -17.56 -21.57
CA SER A 26 21.19 -17.29 -21.49
C SER A 26 20.74 -16.69 -22.82
N LYS A 27 20.23 -17.51 -23.73
CA LYS A 27 19.28 -17.04 -24.74
C LYS A 27 18.07 -16.54 -23.95
N ARG A 28 17.84 -15.22 -23.96
CA ARG A 28 16.58 -14.61 -23.57
C ARG A 28 15.46 -15.33 -24.33
N TYR A 29 14.83 -16.30 -23.71
CA TYR A 29 13.52 -16.74 -24.13
C TYR A 29 12.53 -15.63 -23.74
N GLN A 30 12.39 -14.69 -24.66
CA GLN A 30 11.17 -13.88 -24.69
C GLN A 30 10.05 -14.88 -24.99
N PHE A 31 9.31 -15.24 -23.96
CA PHE A 31 8.00 -15.83 -24.10
C PHE A 31 7.12 -14.72 -24.71
N LYS A 32 7.07 -14.68 -26.05
CA LYS A 32 6.07 -13.92 -26.79
C LYS A 32 4.73 -14.59 -26.50
N MET A 33 4.12 -14.23 -25.36
CA MET A 33 2.69 -14.34 -25.21
C MET A 33 2.08 -13.28 -26.15
N GLN A 34 1.85 -13.67 -27.39
CA GLN A 34 0.90 -12.98 -28.26
C GLN A 34 -0.50 -13.25 -27.70
N THR A 35 -0.81 -12.64 -26.57
CA THR A 35 -2.20 -12.40 -26.22
C THR A 35 -2.58 -11.13 -26.92
N THR A 36 -3.34 -11.29 -28.01
CA THR A 36 -4.28 -10.29 -28.48
C THR A 36 -5.17 -9.98 -27.29
N ILE A 37 -4.82 -8.96 -26.51
CA ILE A 37 -5.62 -8.48 -25.38
C ILE A 37 -6.81 -7.77 -26.03
N GLN A 38 -7.86 -8.52 -26.37
CA GLN A 38 -9.19 -7.98 -26.45
C GLN A 38 -9.48 -7.38 -25.06
N ALA A 39 -10.00 -6.16 -25.05
CA ALA A 39 -10.29 -5.34 -23.88
C ALA A 39 -11.46 -5.90 -23.03
N SER A 40 -11.35 -7.13 -22.57
CA SER A 40 -12.18 -7.68 -21.50
C SER A 40 -11.49 -7.40 -20.17
N ASP A 41 -12.21 -6.80 -19.24
CA ASP A 41 -11.72 -6.59 -17.87
C ASP A 41 -11.14 -7.91 -17.31
N PRO A 42 -9.92 -7.90 -16.74
CA PRO A 42 -9.33 -9.10 -16.17
C PRO A 42 -10.26 -9.74 -15.13
N LYS A 43 -10.34 -11.06 -15.13
CA LYS A 43 -11.21 -11.84 -14.20
C LYS A 43 -11.06 -11.41 -12.73
N ILE A 44 -9.90 -10.87 -12.33
CA ILE A 44 -9.67 -10.43 -10.95
C ILE A 44 -10.61 -9.30 -10.51
N PHE A 45 -11.15 -8.50 -11.43
CA PHE A 45 -12.13 -7.45 -11.09
C PHE A 45 -13.55 -8.00 -10.84
N SER A 46 -13.78 -9.30 -11.00
CA SER A 46 -14.96 -9.96 -10.44
C SER A 46 -14.91 -10.02 -8.92
N LEU A 47 -13.71 -9.95 -8.31
CA LEU A 47 -13.52 -9.91 -6.86
C LEU A 47 -13.90 -8.52 -6.34
N ASN A 48 -14.83 -8.48 -5.39
CA ASN A 48 -15.38 -7.22 -4.86
C ASN A 48 -14.29 -6.29 -4.30
N TYR A 49 -13.31 -6.83 -3.56
CA TYR A 49 -12.25 -6.01 -2.98
C TYR A 49 -11.34 -5.39 -4.05
N MET A 50 -11.02 -6.13 -5.13
CA MET A 50 -10.23 -5.61 -6.25
C MET A 50 -10.97 -4.53 -7.04
N ARG A 51 -12.28 -4.71 -7.23
CA ARG A 51 -13.14 -3.70 -7.88
C ARG A 51 -13.22 -2.43 -7.06
N GLN A 52 -13.41 -2.54 -5.73
CA GLN A 52 -13.42 -1.40 -4.82
C GLN A 52 -12.07 -0.69 -4.80
N LEU A 53 -10.96 -1.44 -4.67
CA LEU A 53 -9.59 -0.93 -4.68
C LEU A 53 -9.30 -0.14 -5.98
N ARG A 54 -9.61 -0.73 -7.15
CA ARG A 54 -9.48 -0.06 -8.45
C ARG A 54 -10.30 1.24 -8.47
N PHE A 55 -11.59 1.17 -8.15
CA PHE A 55 -12.49 2.32 -8.18
C PHE A 55 -11.96 3.47 -7.33
N THR A 56 -11.53 3.20 -6.10
CA THR A 56 -11.04 4.24 -5.20
C THR A 56 -9.68 4.79 -5.64
N LEU A 57 -8.76 3.94 -6.13
CA LEU A 57 -7.51 4.43 -6.72
C LEU A 57 -7.75 5.29 -7.98
N GLU A 58 -8.81 5.01 -8.75
CA GLU A 58 -9.23 5.87 -9.87
C GLU A 58 -9.73 7.23 -9.38
N THR A 59 -10.53 7.29 -8.30
CA THR A 59 -11.06 8.57 -7.77
C THR A 59 -9.99 9.50 -7.23
N ILE A 60 -8.87 8.97 -6.77
CA ILE A 60 -7.71 9.76 -6.33
C ILE A 60 -6.60 9.85 -7.40
N GLY A 61 -6.88 9.39 -8.63
CA GLY A 61 -5.97 9.47 -9.76
C GLY A 61 -4.75 8.56 -9.70
N GLN A 62 -4.71 7.56 -8.81
CA GLN A 62 -3.53 6.72 -8.59
C GLN A 62 -3.55 5.39 -9.36
N TRP A 63 -4.64 5.06 -10.06
CA TRP A 63 -4.72 3.83 -10.86
C TRP A 63 -4.12 4.01 -12.26
N PRO A 64 -3.19 3.13 -12.70
CA PRO A 64 -2.50 3.30 -13.99
C PRO A 64 -3.31 2.75 -15.18
N ASN A 65 -4.51 3.28 -15.42
CA ASN A 65 -5.47 2.80 -16.42
C ASN A 65 -4.82 2.53 -17.79
N ARG A 66 -4.04 3.50 -18.32
CA ARG A 66 -3.41 3.38 -19.65
C ARG A 66 -2.42 2.23 -19.74
N THR A 67 -1.68 1.97 -18.66
CA THR A 67 -0.70 0.87 -18.62
C THR A 67 -1.40 -0.49 -18.60
N LEU A 68 -2.64 -0.54 -18.06
CA LEU A 68 -3.47 -1.74 -18.03
C LEU A 68 -4.29 -1.94 -19.31
N GLY A 69 -4.12 -1.05 -20.32
CA GLY A 69 -4.78 -1.18 -21.62
C GLY A 69 -6.11 -0.44 -21.74
N ASP A 70 -6.49 0.37 -20.74
CA ASP A 70 -7.69 1.20 -20.82
C ASP A 70 -7.36 2.55 -21.46
N PHE A 71 -7.82 2.74 -22.71
CA PHE A 71 -7.68 3.98 -23.49
C PHE A 71 -9.00 4.71 -23.64
N SER A 72 -10.00 4.40 -22.82
CA SER A 72 -11.30 5.04 -22.85
C SER A 72 -11.21 6.55 -22.59
N ARG A 73 -12.26 7.30 -23.02
CA ARG A 73 -12.40 8.73 -22.69
C ARG A 73 -12.36 8.97 -21.18
N ARG A 74 -12.91 8.03 -20.39
CA ARG A 74 -12.85 8.05 -18.92
C ARG A 74 -11.41 8.01 -18.42
N ALA A 75 -10.56 7.12 -18.92
CA ALA A 75 -9.16 7.01 -18.53
C ALA A 75 -8.36 8.29 -18.85
N ILE A 76 -8.69 8.98 -19.95
CA ILE A 76 -8.08 10.27 -20.30
C ILE A 76 -8.51 11.35 -19.31
N LEU A 77 -9.81 11.45 -19.01
CA LEU A 77 -10.34 12.41 -18.02
C LEU A 77 -9.74 12.19 -16.63
N LEU A 78 -9.63 10.94 -16.19
CA LEU A 78 -8.99 10.60 -14.90
C LEU A 78 -7.51 11.01 -14.88
N SER A 79 -6.78 10.91 -15.98
CA SER A 79 -5.41 11.38 -16.08
C SER A 79 -5.29 12.91 -16.00
N ILE A 80 -6.25 13.64 -16.57
CA ILE A 80 -6.31 15.12 -16.48
C ILE A 80 -6.68 15.51 -15.04
N TYR A 81 -7.70 14.86 -14.47
CA TYR A 81 -8.12 15.05 -13.09
C TYR A 81 -6.97 14.82 -12.09
N HIS A 82 -6.16 13.78 -12.30
CA HIS A 82 -5.00 13.53 -11.46
C HIS A 82 -3.99 14.68 -11.47
N LYS A 83 -3.70 15.26 -12.63
CA LYS A 83 -2.82 16.43 -12.73
C LYS A 83 -3.43 17.64 -12.04
N PHE A 84 -4.74 17.84 -12.21
CA PHE A 84 -5.49 18.89 -11.53
C PHE A 84 -5.43 18.70 -10.01
N LEU A 85 -5.63 17.49 -9.50
CA LEU A 85 -5.47 17.16 -8.09
C LEU A 85 -4.10 17.60 -7.54
N ILE A 86 -3.01 17.19 -8.19
CA ILE A 86 -1.66 17.56 -7.76
C ILE A 86 -1.50 19.08 -7.73
N GLY A 87 -1.90 19.78 -8.78
CA GLY A 87 -1.83 21.25 -8.83
C GLY A 87 -2.62 21.91 -7.69
N THR A 88 -3.83 21.42 -7.44
CA THR A 88 -4.68 21.91 -6.35
C THR A 88 -4.03 21.72 -4.99
N PHE A 89 -3.47 20.51 -4.73
CA PHE A 89 -2.81 20.26 -3.44
C PHE A 89 -1.50 21.03 -3.27
N CYS A 90 -0.75 21.29 -4.34
CA CYS A 90 0.40 22.20 -4.27
C CYS A 90 -0.02 23.62 -3.87
N ILE A 91 -1.13 24.12 -4.43
CA ILE A 91 -1.64 25.45 -4.08
C ILE A 91 -2.14 25.48 -2.63
N THR A 92 -2.92 24.48 -2.20
CA THR A 92 -3.42 24.41 -0.82
C THR A 92 -2.30 24.32 0.20
N GLU A 93 -1.23 23.57 -0.12
CA GLU A 93 -0.03 23.47 0.72
C GLU A 93 0.67 24.82 0.89
N VAL A 94 0.84 25.57 -0.20
CA VAL A 94 1.39 26.92 -0.15
C VAL A 94 0.52 27.85 0.70
N LEU A 95 -0.81 27.81 0.54
CA LEU A 95 -1.73 28.65 1.32
C LEU A 95 -1.70 28.30 2.82
N ALA A 96 -1.61 27.03 3.17
CA ALA A 96 -1.47 26.57 4.54
C ALA A 96 -0.13 27.01 5.16
N PHE A 97 0.97 26.88 4.39
CA PHE A 97 2.30 27.34 4.82
C PHE A 97 2.34 28.86 5.02
N LEU A 98 1.72 29.65 4.14
CA LEU A 98 1.62 31.11 4.27
C LEU A 98 0.77 31.50 5.48
N TYR A 99 -0.31 30.78 5.77
CA TYR A 99 -1.12 30.96 6.98
C TYR A 99 -0.27 30.75 8.23
N MET A 100 0.45 29.62 8.31
CA MET A 100 1.34 29.33 9.42
C MET A 100 2.41 30.41 9.61
N ARG A 101 3.07 30.85 8.54
CA ARG A 101 4.10 31.90 8.59
C ARG A 101 3.55 33.22 9.13
N LYS A 102 2.36 33.61 8.69
CA LYS A 102 1.69 34.87 9.12
C LYS A 102 1.31 34.83 10.59
N HIS A 103 0.78 33.70 11.06
CA HIS A 103 0.17 33.59 12.39
C HIS A 103 1.04 32.89 13.44
N ARG A 104 2.27 32.48 13.11
CA ARG A 104 3.16 31.68 13.98
C ARG A 104 3.37 32.21 15.41
N LYS A 105 3.17 33.52 15.63
CA LYS A 105 3.35 34.15 16.94
C LYS A 105 2.05 34.22 17.76
N THR A 106 0.90 33.98 17.14
CA THR A 106 -0.43 34.13 17.76
C THR A 106 -1.19 32.81 17.87
N ILE A 107 -0.75 31.77 17.12
CA ILE A 107 -1.37 30.44 17.16
C ILE A 107 -0.98 29.73 18.46
N ARG A 108 -1.96 29.08 19.09
CA ARG A 108 -1.71 28.21 20.25
C ARG A 108 -0.86 27.02 19.83
N PHE A 109 -0.11 26.46 20.78
CA PHE A 109 0.78 25.30 20.54
C PHE A 109 0.02 24.13 19.92
N ILE A 110 -1.14 23.76 20.46
CA ILE A 110 -2.02 22.69 19.94
C ILE A 110 -2.45 22.91 18.48
N ASP A 111 -2.84 24.13 18.13
CA ASP A 111 -3.26 24.45 16.76
C ASP A 111 -2.04 24.43 15.79
N MET A 112 -0.86 24.76 16.29
CA MET A 112 0.39 24.64 15.53
C MET A 112 0.69 23.19 15.18
N GLY A 113 0.54 22.26 16.12
CA GLY A 113 0.69 20.82 15.89
C GLY A 113 -0.24 20.31 14.79
N GLN A 114 -1.50 20.76 14.76
CA GLN A 114 -2.44 20.44 13.70
C GLN A 114 -1.98 20.92 12.32
N ILE A 115 -1.47 22.16 12.23
CA ILE A 115 -0.97 22.71 10.96
C ILE A 115 0.22 21.90 10.45
N TYR A 116 1.19 21.57 11.31
CA TYR A 116 2.32 20.70 10.94
C TYR A 116 1.85 19.34 10.47
N THR A 117 0.90 18.72 11.18
CA THR A 117 0.31 17.44 10.78
C THR A 117 -0.28 17.50 9.37
N ASN A 118 -1.06 18.54 9.08
CA ASN A 118 -1.68 18.73 7.77
C ASN A 118 -0.65 18.94 6.66
N LEU A 119 0.39 19.76 6.90
CA LEU A 119 1.49 19.99 5.96
C LEU A 119 2.22 18.68 5.64
N PHE A 120 2.59 17.91 6.67
CA PHE A 120 3.25 16.62 6.44
C PHE A 120 2.37 15.59 5.70
N LEU A 121 1.07 15.53 6.04
CA LEU A 121 0.12 14.64 5.36
C LEU A 121 -0.07 15.01 3.90
N THR A 122 -0.16 16.32 3.59
CA THR A 122 -0.26 16.79 2.20
C THR A 122 1.03 16.51 1.42
N GLY A 123 2.19 16.69 2.04
CA GLY A 123 3.48 16.33 1.44
C GLY A 123 3.56 14.84 1.08
N LEU A 124 3.13 13.96 1.97
CA LEU A 124 3.02 12.52 1.68
C LEU A 124 1.99 12.21 0.60
N PHE A 125 0.85 12.89 0.60
CA PHE A 125 -0.13 12.76 -0.48
C PHE A 125 0.49 13.08 -1.84
N LEU A 126 1.21 14.20 -1.95
CA LEU A 126 1.89 14.62 -3.17
C LEU A 126 2.96 13.59 -3.62
N GLN A 127 3.72 13.06 -2.67
CA GLN A 127 4.69 12.00 -2.93
C GLN A 127 4.01 10.74 -3.47
N ARG A 128 2.88 10.28 -2.88
CA ARG A 128 2.13 9.13 -3.37
C ARG A 128 1.41 9.41 -4.69
N ALA A 129 0.89 10.62 -4.89
CA ALA A 129 0.31 11.06 -6.15
C ALA A 129 1.31 11.09 -7.30
N SER A 130 2.62 11.13 -7.03
CA SER A 130 3.67 11.04 -8.06
C SER A 130 3.90 9.61 -8.59
N LEU A 131 3.48 8.56 -7.86
CA LEU A 131 3.76 7.17 -8.21
C LEU A 131 3.21 6.72 -9.57
N PRO A 132 1.98 7.11 -9.99
CA PRO A 132 1.47 6.76 -11.31
C PRO A 132 2.29 7.30 -12.49
N PHE A 133 3.22 8.23 -12.25
CA PHE A 133 4.18 8.67 -13.28
C PHE A 133 5.40 7.75 -13.37
N GLN A 134 5.70 7.00 -12.33
CA GLN A 134 6.87 6.11 -12.27
C GLN A 134 6.61 4.82 -13.05
N LYS A 135 7.60 4.43 -13.87
CA LYS A 135 7.54 3.22 -14.68
C LYS A 135 7.44 1.96 -13.81
N ASN A 136 8.26 1.88 -12.77
CA ASN A 136 8.32 0.70 -11.89
C ASN A 136 6.98 0.43 -11.20
N TYR A 137 6.29 1.48 -10.73
CA TYR A 137 4.96 1.35 -10.14
C TYR A 137 3.95 0.77 -11.14
N LYS A 138 3.91 1.33 -12.34
CA LYS A 138 3.00 0.88 -13.42
C LYS A 138 3.22 -0.58 -13.79
N GLU A 139 4.48 -0.98 -13.95
CA GLU A 139 4.85 -2.35 -14.31
C GLU A 139 4.55 -3.33 -13.18
N CYS A 140 4.81 -2.94 -11.91
CA CYS A 140 4.48 -3.75 -10.74
C CYS A 140 2.96 -3.99 -10.64
N VAL A 141 2.13 -2.93 -10.75
CA VAL A 141 0.65 -3.07 -10.72
C VAL A 141 0.17 -3.92 -11.91
N LYS A 142 0.70 -3.72 -13.11
CA LYS A 142 0.36 -4.51 -14.28
C LYS A 142 0.67 -5.99 -14.08
N LYS A 143 1.88 -6.30 -13.61
CA LYS A 143 2.30 -7.69 -13.35
C LYS A 143 1.45 -8.34 -12.27
N PHE A 144 1.10 -7.57 -11.21
CA PHE A 144 0.17 -8.05 -10.19
C PHE A 144 -1.18 -8.44 -10.77
N VAL A 145 -1.78 -7.55 -11.58
CA VAL A 145 -3.13 -7.74 -12.13
C VAL A 145 -3.19 -8.88 -13.14
N PHE A 146 -2.19 -9.04 -14.01
CA PHE A 146 -2.26 -9.97 -15.13
C PHE A 146 -1.55 -11.29 -14.90
N GLU A 147 -0.59 -11.36 -13.96
CA GLU A 147 0.29 -12.52 -13.84
C GLU A 147 0.38 -13.06 -12.41
N PHE A 148 0.54 -12.17 -11.41
CA PHE A 148 0.93 -12.58 -10.06
C PHE A 148 -0.25 -12.86 -9.12
N HIS A 149 -1.45 -12.38 -9.41
CA HIS A 149 -2.60 -12.60 -8.53
C HIS A 149 -2.93 -14.10 -8.42
N LEU A 150 -3.13 -14.62 -7.20
CA LEU A 150 -3.34 -16.07 -6.95
C LEU A 150 -4.48 -16.70 -7.76
N MET A 151 -5.48 -15.92 -8.15
CA MET A 151 -6.58 -16.37 -9.01
C MET A 151 -6.08 -16.95 -10.35
N HIS A 152 -4.94 -16.51 -10.86
CA HIS A 152 -4.33 -17.05 -12.08
C HIS A 152 -3.67 -18.42 -11.86
N HIS A 153 -3.45 -18.81 -10.60
CA HIS A 153 -2.71 -20.00 -10.19
C HIS A 153 -3.57 -21.05 -9.46
N GLU A 154 -4.88 -20.84 -9.36
CA GLU A 154 -5.83 -21.74 -8.67
C GLU A 154 -5.87 -23.14 -9.27
N HIS A 155 -5.57 -23.26 -10.57
CA HIS A 155 -5.58 -24.53 -11.32
C HIS A 155 -4.39 -25.43 -11.04
N ILE A 156 -3.35 -24.94 -10.36
CA ILE A 156 -2.11 -25.69 -10.12
C ILE A 156 -2.36 -26.90 -9.19
N SER A 157 -3.13 -26.71 -8.11
CA SER A 157 -3.43 -27.75 -7.14
C SER A 157 -4.66 -27.41 -6.29
N ALA A 158 -5.27 -28.42 -5.66
CA ALA A 158 -6.34 -28.20 -4.68
C ALA A 158 -5.89 -27.33 -3.49
N PHE A 159 -4.61 -27.45 -3.10
CA PHE A 159 -4.02 -26.58 -2.08
C PHE A 159 -3.94 -25.13 -2.56
N ALA A 160 -3.54 -24.88 -3.81
CA ALA A 160 -3.48 -23.52 -4.38
C ALA A 160 -4.86 -22.86 -4.41
N LEU A 161 -5.91 -23.59 -4.78
CA LEU A 161 -7.30 -23.11 -4.73
C LEU A 161 -7.71 -22.72 -3.31
N LYS A 162 -7.43 -23.56 -2.31
CA LYS A 162 -7.73 -23.31 -0.90
C LYS A 162 -6.98 -22.08 -0.38
N GLU A 163 -5.69 -21.94 -0.72
CA GLU A 163 -4.87 -20.82 -0.28
C GLU A 163 -5.32 -19.50 -0.96
N SER A 164 -5.67 -19.53 -2.25
CA SER A 164 -6.27 -18.40 -2.95
C SER A 164 -7.56 -17.93 -2.25
N SER A 165 -8.47 -18.85 -1.93
CA SER A 165 -9.71 -18.54 -1.21
C SER A 165 -9.46 -17.89 0.15
N LYS A 166 -8.47 -18.40 0.90
CA LYS A 166 -8.06 -17.85 2.21
C LYS A 166 -7.50 -16.43 2.06
N VAL A 167 -6.58 -16.22 1.13
CA VAL A 167 -5.99 -14.88 0.87
C VAL A 167 -7.07 -13.90 0.43
N ASN A 168 -7.97 -14.30 -0.47
CA ASN A 168 -9.08 -13.49 -0.92
C ASN A 168 -10.01 -13.07 0.26
N THR A 169 -10.22 -13.97 1.22
CA THR A 169 -11.02 -13.66 2.43
C THR A 169 -10.30 -12.64 3.30
N ILE A 170 -9.01 -12.78 3.53
CA ILE A 170 -8.19 -11.81 4.29
C ILE A 170 -8.21 -10.45 3.62
N CYS A 171 -7.98 -10.39 2.31
CA CYS A 171 -8.01 -9.14 1.54
C CYS A 171 -9.39 -8.47 1.58
N LYS A 172 -10.49 -9.25 1.53
CA LYS A 172 -11.86 -8.73 1.65
C LYS A 172 -12.14 -8.12 3.03
N ILE A 173 -11.67 -8.77 4.09
CA ILE A 173 -11.83 -8.26 5.48
C ILE A 173 -11.01 -6.98 5.65
N ALA A 174 -9.74 -6.99 5.27
CA ALA A 174 -8.85 -5.83 5.34
C ALA A 174 -9.43 -4.63 4.58
N THR A 175 -9.96 -4.87 3.37
CA THR A 175 -10.63 -3.84 2.58
C THR A 175 -11.78 -3.20 3.36
N LYS A 176 -12.69 -4.02 3.91
CA LYS A 176 -13.83 -3.51 4.69
C LYS A 176 -13.39 -2.68 5.90
N VAL A 177 -12.38 -3.16 6.64
CA VAL A 177 -11.86 -2.46 7.83
C VAL A 177 -11.29 -1.10 7.45
N ILE A 178 -10.46 -1.04 6.41
CA ILE A 178 -9.85 0.22 5.95
C ILE A 178 -10.92 1.21 5.45
N TYR A 179 -11.91 0.77 4.68
CA TYR A 179 -12.99 1.65 4.23
C TYR A 179 -13.83 2.19 5.39
N LEU A 180 -14.15 1.36 6.38
CA LEU A 180 -14.85 1.80 7.58
C LEU A 180 -14.03 2.83 8.35
N GLN A 181 -12.74 2.57 8.54
CA GLN A 181 -11.81 3.47 9.23
C GLN A 181 -11.70 4.82 8.51
N LEU A 182 -11.57 4.82 7.17
CA LEU A 182 -11.54 6.05 6.37
C LEU A 182 -12.83 6.84 6.49
N ALA A 183 -13.99 6.18 6.40
CA ALA A 183 -15.29 6.83 6.53
C ALA A 183 -15.48 7.46 7.92
N CYS A 184 -15.21 6.72 9.00
CA CYS A 184 -15.29 7.22 10.36
C CYS A 184 -14.31 8.37 10.61
N GLY A 185 -13.06 8.25 10.15
CA GLY A 185 -12.04 9.28 10.30
C GLY A 185 -12.42 10.57 9.57
N MET A 186 -12.90 10.47 8.34
CA MET A 186 -13.35 11.61 7.53
C MET A 186 -14.52 12.36 8.20
N LEU A 187 -15.51 11.60 8.69
CA LEU A 187 -16.65 12.18 9.40
C LEU A 187 -16.20 12.87 10.69
N ALA A 188 -15.43 12.18 11.53
CA ALA A 188 -14.95 12.74 12.79
C ALA A 188 -14.13 14.03 12.59
N TYR A 189 -13.22 14.02 11.60
CA TYR A 189 -12.35 15.16 11.33
C TYR A 189 -13.12 16.41 10.84
N ASN A 190 -14.11 16.23 9.96
CA ASN A 190 -14.88 17.38 9.45
C ASN A 190 -16.00 17.84 10.39
N LEU A 191 -16.63 16.90 11.12
CA LEU A 191 -17.74 17.26 12.01
C LEU A 191 -17.26 17.81 13.36
N SER A 192 -16.05 17.50 13.82
CA SER A 192 -15.51 18.00 15.08
C SER A 192 -15.50 19.55 15.16
N PRO A 193 -14.97 20.30 14.16
CA PRO A 193 -15.05 21.75 14.16
C PRO A 193 -16.49 22.30 14.09
N LEU A 194 -17.38 21.59 13.36
CA LEU A 194 -18.80 21.98 13.28
C LEU A 194 -19.47 21.92 14.66
N PHE A 195 -19.26 20.82 15.41
CA PHE A 195 -19.78 20.68 16.77
C PHE A 195 -19.19 21.72 17.71
N ARG A 196 -17.88 21.97 17.62
CA ARG A 196 -17.21 23.00 18.42
C ARG A 196 -17.81 24.39 18.16
N ASN A 197 -17.96 24.79 16.91
CA ASN A 197 -18.57 26.06 16.53
C ASN A 197 -20.01 26.14 17.03
N TYR A 198 -20.76 25.04 17.02
CA TYR A 198 -22.12 25.02 17.57
C TYR A 198 -22.15 25.26 19.09
N TYR A 199 -21.31 24.55 19.85
CA TYR A 199 -21.22 24.72 21.31
C TYR A 199 -20.70 26.09 21.73
N GLU A 200 -19.84 26.69 20.90
CA GLU A 200 -19.32 28.02 21.14
C GLU A 200 -20.29 29.15 20.73
N GLY A 201 -21.47 28.80 20.19
CA GLY A 201 -22.50 29.77 19.81
C GLY A 201 -22.20 30.53 18.52
N MET A 202 -21.29 30.04 17.68
CA MET A 202 -20.87 30.72 16.45
C MET A 202 -21.97 30.84 15.38
N PHE A 203 -23.06 30.09 15.55
CA PHE A 203 -24.23 30.13 14.63
C PHE A 203 -25.38 31.00 15.16
N ALA A 204 -25.18 31.75 16.26
CA ALA A 204 -26.13 32.70 16.76
C ALA A 204 -26.24 33.95 15.86
N SER A 205 -27.34 34.70 15.99
CA SER A 205 -27.57 35.91 15.20
C SER A 205 -26.48 36.98 15.41
N GLU A 206 -25.93 37.03 16.61
CA GLU A 206 -24.78 37.89 16.95
C GLU A 206 -23.59 36.98 17.29
N LEU A 207 -22.48 37.20 16.60
CA LEU A 207 -21.25 36.45 16.84
C LEU A 207 -20.66 36.85 18.21
N PRO A 208 -20.24 35.85 19.02
CA PRO A 208 -19.61 36.16 20.31
C PRO A 208 -18.36 37.04 20.14
N GLU A 209 -18.23 38.05 20.98
CA GLU A 209 -17.03 38.89 20.98
C GLU A 209 -15.77 38.04 21.21
N ASN A 210 -14.72 38.36 20.47
CA ASN A 210 -13.40 37.69 20.55
C ASN A 210 -13.37 36.20 20.16
N LYS A 211 -14.41 35.65 19.53
CA LYS A 211 -14.38 34.29 18.97
C LYS A 211 -14.34 34.30 17.45
N SER A 212 -13.86 33.22 16.88
CA SER A 212 -13.79 33.01 15.44
C SER A 212 -14.18 31.56 15.10
N PHE A 213 -14.71 31.35 13.89
CA PHE A 213 -15.00 30.00 13.39
C PHE A 213 -13.75 29.15 13.38
N VAL A 214 -13.86 27.93 13.87
CA VAL A 214 -12.83 26.90 13.84
C VAL A 214 -13.00 26.06 12.58
N HIS A 215 -11.90 25.76 11.90
CA HIS A 215 -11.87 24.94 10.70
C HIS A 215 -11.07 23.64 10.92
N SER A 216 -11.31 22.62 10.08
CA SER A 216 -10.49 21.39 10.08
C SER A 216 -9.09 21.67 9.55
N VAL A 217 -8.98 22.54 8.54
CA VAL A 217 -7.70 23.01 7.97
C VAL A 217 -7.80 24.52 7.77
N ASP A 218 -6.75 25.24 8.15
CA ASP A 218 -6.66 26.67 8.05
C ASP A 218 -5.84 27.09 6.83
N TYR A 219 -6.33 28.12 6.13
CA TYR A 219 -5.71 28.67 4.94
C TYR A 219 -5.62 30.19 5.00
N LEU A 220 -4.59 30.75 4.38
CA LEU A 220 -4.55 32.18 4.12
C LEU A 220 -5.39 32.49 2.88
N LEU A 221 -6.58 33.06 3.10
CA LEU A 221 -7.56 33.36 2.05
C LEU A 221 -7.71 34.88 1.83
N PRO A 222 -8.13 35.30 0.63
CA PRO A 222 -8.36 36.70 0.33
C PRO A 222 -9.68 37.26 0.91
N PHE A 223 -10.46 36.44 1.59
CA PHE A 223 -11.72 36.80 2.26
C PHE A 223 -11.71 36.32 3.72
N ASP A 224 -12.61 36.90 4.52
CA ASP A 224 -12.72 36.53 5.93
C ASP A 224 -13.50 35.21 6.09
N ALA A 225 -12.76 34.15 6.38
CA ALA A 225 -13.33 32.84 6.67
C ALA A 225 -13.59 32.62 8.17
N TYR A 226 -13.08 33.48 9.03
CA TYR A 226 -13.07 33.27 10.47
C TYR A 226 -14.19 34.02 11.21
N ARG A 227 -14.71 35.11 10.62
CA ARG A 227 -15.82 35.90 11.20
C ARG A 227 -17.06 35.95 10.29
N SER A 228 -16.92 35.62 9.01
CA SER A 228 -18.04 35.57 8.07
C SER A 228 -18.64 34.18 8.01
N PHE A 229 -19.95 34.03 8.23
CA PHE A 229 -20.66 32.74 8.07
C PHE A 229 -20.54 32.19 6.66
N THR A 230 -20.65 33.04 5.63
CA THR A 230 -20.47 32.62 4.23
C THR A 230 -19.05 32.13 3.98
N GLY A 231 -18.04 32.86 4.51
CA GLY A 231 -16.64 32.44 4.43
C GLY A 231 -16.39 31.09 5.11
N TYR A 232 -16.99 30.91 6.29
CA TYR A 232 -16.96 29.62 7.00
C TYR A 232 -17.53 28.48 6.13
N LEU A 233 -18.71 28.65 5.54
CA LEU A 233 -19.34 27.61 4.72
C LEU A 233 -18.50 27.24 3.50
N VAL A 234 -17.87 28.21 2.85
CA VAL A 234 -16.96 27.96 1.72
C VAL A 234 -15.79 27.09 2.15
N VAL A 235 -15.12 27.45 3.26
CA VAL A 235 -13.97 26.67 3.76
C VAL A 235 -14.41 25.32 4.30
N PHE A 236 -15.52 25.24 5.01
CA PHE A 236 -16.08 23.99 5.51
C PHE A 236 -16.37 23.00 4.36
N THR A 237 -17.03 23.50 3.29
CA THR A 237 -17.31 22.66 2.11
C THR A 237 -16.02 22.26 1.40
N TRP A 238 -15.06 23.18 1.27
CA TRP A 238 -13.77 22.88 0.68
C TRP A 238 -12.99 21.83 1.45
N ASN A 239 -13.04 21.85 2.79
CA ASN A 239 -12.28 20.93 3.63
C ASN A 239 -12.68 19.45 3.45
N TRP A 240 -13.87 19.16 2.94
CA TRP A 240 -14.24 17.78 2.59
C TRP A 240 -13.38 17.22 1.46
N PHE A 241 -12.91 18.06 0.55
CA PHE A 241 -12.09 17.62 -0.58
C PHE A 241 -10.70 17.12 -0.15
N PRO A 242 -9.85 17.87 0.58
CA PRO A 242 -8.58 17.36 1.09
C PRO A 242 -8.78 16.22 2.11
N THR A 243 -9.78 16.30 2.97
CA THR A 243 -10.07 15.24 3.95
C THR A 243 -10.49 13.93 3.30
N TYR A 244 -11.07 13.95 2.11
CA TYR A 244 -11.31 12.73 1.33
C TYR A 244 -10.01 12.24 0.67
N ASN A 245 -9.32 13.10 -0.06
CA ASN A 245 -8.23 12.68 -0.93
C ASN A 245 -6.98 12.22 -0.16
N ILE A 246 -6.57 12.96 0.89
CA ILE A 246 -5.33 12.67 1.61
C ILE A 246 -5.38 11.32 2.34
N PRO A 247 -6.32 11.07 3.28
CA PRO A 247 -6.35 9.79 3.99
C PRO A 247 -6.74 8.63 3.09
N THR A 248 -7.56 8.87 2.04
CA THR A 248 -7.87 7.83 1.06
C THR A 248 -6.61 7.41 0.29
N ALA A 249 -5.80 8.37 -0.18
CA ALA A 249 -4.53 8.05 -0.82
C ALA A 249 -3.57 7.30 0.11
N MET A 250 -3.60 7.61 1.42
CA MET A 250 -2.79 6.91 2.41
C MET A 250 -3.30 5.48 2.63
N GLY A 251 -4.57 5.32 3.00
CA GLY A 251 -5.13 4.02 3.39
C GLY A 251 -5.30 3.05 2.22
N ILE A 252 -5.75 3.53 1.06
CA ILE A 252 -6.00 2.65 -0.10
C ILE A 252 -4.71 2.23 -0.79
N TYR A 253 -3.71 3.10 -0.78
CA TYR A 253 -2.38 2.71 -1.26
C TYR A 253 -1.73 1.65 -0.35
N ASP A 254 -1.81 1.83 0.97
CA ASP A 254 -1.32 0.83 1.92
C ASP A 254 -2.10 -0.49 1.76
N LEU A 255 -3.40 -0.42 1.48
CA LEU A 255 -4.21 -1.59 1.16
C LEU A 255 -3.72 -2.29 -0.12
N LEU A 256 -3.34 -1.56 -1.17
CA LEU A 256 -2.78 -2.14 -2.39
C LEU A 256 -1.49 -2.92 -2.09
N VAL A 257 -0.57 -2.33 -1.34
CA VAL A 257 0.67 -2.99 -0.92
C VAL A 257 0.37 -4.21 -0.07
N PHE A 258 -0.56 -4.10 0.89
CA PHE A 258 -1.01 -5.19 1.74
C PHE A 258 -1.58 -6.36 0.92
N VAL A 259 -2.44 -6.09 -0.05
CA VAL A 259 -3.00 -7.09 -0.95
C VAL A 259 -1.87 -7.81 -1.72
N MET A 260 -0.93 -7.06 -2.31
CA MET A 260 0.23 -7.65 -3.01
C MET A 260 1.07 -8.55 -2.08
N VAL A 261 1.30 -8.11 -0.84
CA VAL A 261 2.04 -8.88 0.17
C VAL A 261 1.32 -10.18 0.52
N PHE A 262 0.01 -10.16 0.74
CA PHE A 262 -0.73 -11.38 1.08
C PHE A 262 -0.80 -12.38 -0.08
N HIS A 263 -0.88 -11.90 -1.32
CA HIS A 263 -0.75 -12.77 -2.48
C HIS A 263 0.65 -13.39 -2.58
N MET A 264 1.70 -12.63 -2.27
CA MET A 264 3.06 -13.15 -2.21
C MET A 264 3.21 -14.22 -1.12
N VAL A 265 2.67 -14.00 0.08
CA VAL A 265 2.63 -15.00 1.16
C VAL A 265 1.88 -16.27 0.71
N GLY A 266 0.76 -16.11 -0.01
CA GLY A 266 0.02 -17.23 -0.59
C GLY A 266 0.86 -18.04 -1.58
N HIS A 267 1.58 -17.38 -2.49
CA HIS A 267 2.52 -18.07 -3.40
C HIS A 267 3.64 -18.80 -2.66
N MET A 268 4.18 -18.20 -1.59
CA MET A 268 5.19 -18.87 -0.76
C MET A 268 4.62 -20.11 -0.05
N ASN A 269 3.36 -20.07 0.41
CA ASN A 269 2.70 -21.22 1.02
C ASN A 269 2.49 -22.34 -0.02
N ILE A 270 2.08 -22.00 -1.24
CA ILE A 270 1.93 -22.98 -2.35
C ILE A 270 3.27 -23.60 -2.68
N LEU A 271 4.31 -22.80 -2.83
CA LEU A 271 5.67 -23.26 -3.11
C LEU A 271 6.19 -24.20 -1.99
N TYR A 272 5.98 -23.79 -0.73
CA TYR A 272 6.35 -24.60 0.43
C TYR A 272 5.63 -25.96 0.44
N ASN A 273 4.31 -25.97 0.16
CA ASN A 273 3.55 -27.23 0.04
C ASN A 273 4.07 -28.11 -1.09
N SER A 274 4.37 -27.53 -2.25
CA SER A 274 4.94 -28.27 -3.40
C SER A 274 6.31 -28.88 -3.07
N LEU A 275 7.12 -28.23 -2.22
CA LEU A 275 8.39 -28.77 -1.74
C LEU A 275 8.20 -29.91 -0.72
N GLN A 276 7.17 -29.82 0.15
CA GLN A 276 6.87 -30.87 1.11
C GLN A 276 6.31 -32.15 0.45
N GLU A 277 5.50 -31.98 -0.59
CA GLU A 277 4.91 -33.07 -1.37
C GLU A 277 5.85 -33.59 -2.45
N PHE A 278 7.07 -33.04 -2.51
CA PHE A 278 8.05 -33.52 -3.51
C PHE A 278 8.37 -35.01 -3.28
N PRO A 279 8.36 -35.84 -4.32
CA PRO A 279 8.61 -37.28 -4.21
C PRO A 279 9.97 -37.54 -3.55
N LYS A 280 9.96 -38.30 -2.47
CA LYS A 280 11.20 -38.72 -1.78
C LYS A 280 11.70 -40.00 -2.42
N PRO A 281 13.04 -40.24 -2.48
CA PRO A 281 13.60 -41.54 -2.86
C PRO A 281 12.99 -42.64 -1.98
N LYS A 282 12.58 -43.73 -2.58
CA LYS A 282 12.04 -44.87 -1.83
C LYS A 282 13.21 -45.53 -1.07
N GLU A 283 13.20 -45.46 0.24
CA GLU A 283 14.12 -46.21 1.07
C GLU A 283 13.96 -47.71 0.79
N GLY A 284 15.04 -48.39 0.37
CA GLY A 284 15.06 -49.83 0.11
C GLY A 284 15.09 -50.30 -1.34
N GLN A 285 15.08 -49.41 -2.33
CA GLN A 285 15.30 -49.73 -3.75
C GLN A 285 16.70 -49.29 -4.22
N SER A 286 17.75 -49.61 -3.43
CA SER A 286 19.13 -49.21 -3.74
C SER A 286 19.72 -49.80 -5.02
N ASP A 287 19.13 -50.86 -5.59
CA ASP A 287 19.74 -51.59 -6.71
C ASP A 287 19.03 -51.41 -8.07
N ALA A 288 17.88 -50.74 -8.11
CA ALA A 288 17.20 -50.45 -9.37
C ALA A 288 17.43 -49.01 -9.78
N LEU A 289 18.19 -48.77 -10.83
CA LEU A 289 18.33 -47.46 -11.46
C LEU A 289 16.94 -46.87 -11.72
N PRO A 290 16.68 -45.59 -11.30
CA PRO A 290 15.40 -44.95 -11.52
C PRO A 290 15.02 -45.02 -13.02
N THR A 291 13.80 -45.42 -13.32
CA THR A 291 13.34 -45.45 -14.70
C THR A 291 13.42 -44.07 -15.32
N ARG A 292 13.80 -44.00 -16.59
CA ARG A 292 13.88 -42.73 -17.34
C ARG A 292 12.59 -41.90 -17.20
N ALA A 293 11.44 -42.54 -17.22
CA ALA A 293 10.14 -41.89 -17.05
C ALA A 293 10.00 -41.22 -15.67
N TYR A 294 10.48 -41.86 -14.59
CA TYR A 294 10.49 -41.27 -13.24
C TYR A 294 11.41 -40.06 -13.17
N ASN A 295 12.60 -40.13 -13.75
CA ASN A 295 13.52 -39.01 -13.79
C ASN A 295 12.95 -37.81 -14.58
N GLU A 296 12.25 -38.04 -15.69
CA GLU A 296 11.60 -36.99 -16.48
C GLU A 296 10.45 -36.33 -15.69
N GLU A 297 9.67 -37.09 -14.92
CA GLU A 297 8.63 -36.58 -14.05
C GLU A 297 9.21 -35.70 -12.92
N ILE A 298 10.21 -36.19 -12.19
CA ILE A 298 10.90 -35.44 -11.12
C ILE A 298 11.50 -34.16 -11.68
N PHE A 299 12.17 -34.24 -12.84
CA PHE A 299 12.73 -33.04 -13.49
C PHE A 299 11.65 -32.01 -13.87
N GLY A 300 10.50 -32.49 -14.33
CA GLY A 300 9.33 -31.66 -14.63
C GLY A 300 8.81 -30.92 -13.39
N LEU A 301 8.65 -31.63 -12.27
CA LEU A 301 8.23 -31.06 -10.98
C LEU A 301 9.26 -30.04 -10.48
N LEU A 302 10.54 -30.36 -10.47
CA LEU A 302 11.62 -29.47 -10.06
C LEU A 302 11.63 -28.18 -10.90
N LYS A 303 11.48 -28.30 -12.21
CA LYS A 303 11.41 -27.18 -13.12
C LYS A 303 10.24 -26.25 -12.80
N ASN A 304 9.08 -26.79 -12.43
CA ASN A 304 7.91 -26.00 -12.03
C ASN A 304 8.13 -25.27 -10.70
N VAL A 305 8.72 -25.94 -9.72
CA VAL A 305 9.10 -25.34 -8.42
C VAL A 305 10.08 -24.18 -8.63
N ILE A 306 11.13 -24.37 -9.44
CA ILE A 306 12.12 -23.34 -9.74
C ILE A 306 11.46 -22.14 -10.43
N ARG A 307 10.58 -22.37 -11.43
CA ARG A 307 9.86 -21.30 -12.13
C ARG A 307 8.96 -20.51 -11.17
N HIS A 308 8.24 -21.20 -10.31
CA HIS A 308 7.38 -20.55 -9.31
C HIS A 308 8.21 -19.70 -8.34
N TYR A 309 9.35 -20.21 -7.85
CA TYR A 309 10.28 -19.45 -7.02
C TYR A 309 10.82 -18.20 -7.76
N GLN A 310 11.23 -18.34 -9.02
CA GLN A 310 11.70 -17.22 -9.84
C GLN A 310 10.63 -16.15 -10.00
N MET A 311 9.38 -16.52 -10.25
CA MET A 311 8.24 -15.60 -10.34
C MET A 311 8.05 -14.80 -9.04
N ILE A 312 8.12 -15.45 -7.88
CA ILE A 312 8.02 -14.78 -6.57
C ILE A 312 9.18 -13.81 -6.39
N LYS A 313 10.41 -14.24 -6.68
CA LYS A 313 11.62 -13.41 -6.55
C LYS A 313 11.59 -12.19 -7.45
N GLU A 314 11.18 -12.35 -8.71
CA GLU A 314 11.04 -11.24 -9.66
C GLU A 314 9.99 -10.25 -9.19
N PHE A 315 8.80 -10.72 -8.77
CA PHE A 315 7.75 -9.85 -8.28
C PHE A 315 8.16 -9.09 -7.01
N MET A 316 8.88 -9.73 -6.10
CA MET A 316 9.46 -9.07 -4.92
C MET A 316 10.44 -7.96 -5.31
N GLY A 317 11.26 -8.19 -6.35
CA GLY A 317 12.15 -7.17 -6.93
C GLY A 317 11.37 -5.99 -7.52
N ASP A 318 10.30 -6.27 -8.27
CA ASP A 318 9.42 -5.26 -8.85
C ASP A 318 8.72 -4.42 -7.76
N MET A 319 8.23 -5.06 -6.69
CA MET A 319 7.65 -4.37 -5.53
C MET A 319 8.68 -3.47 -4.84
N THR A 320 9.90 -3.97 -4.63
CA THR A 320 10.97 -3.18 -4.03
C THR A 320 11.29 -1.96 -4.90
N ALA A 321 11.46 -2.14 -6.21
CA ALA A 321 11.74 -1.04 -7.13
C ALA A 321 10.60 0.00 -7.22
N ALA A 322 9.35 -0.44 -7.03
CA ALA A 322 8.17 0.43 -7.08
C ALA A 322 7.94 1.22 -5.78
N PHE A 323 8.23 0.62 -4.62
CA PHE A 323 7.74 1.11 -3.33
C PHE A 323 8.83 1.50 -2.31
N ASP A 324 10.11 1.23 -2.57
CA ASP A 324 11.21 1.42 -1.60
C ASP A 324 11.30 2.87 -1.08
N LEU A 325 11.33 3.85 -2.00
CA LEU A 325 11.36 5.26 -1.62
C LEU A 325 10.09 5.68 -0.86
N THR A 326 8.94 5.21 -1.32
CA THR A 326 7.65 5.53 -0.68
C THR A 326 7.56 4.97 0.73
N LEU A 327 8.03 3.74 0.94
CA LEU A 327 8.09 3.12 2.26
C LEU A 327 9.09 3.82 3.18
N CYS A 328 10.23 4.26 2.65
CA CYS A 328 11.20 5.04 3.42
C CYS A 328 10.59 6.37 3.89
N CYS A 329 9.97 7.13 2.99
CA CYS A 329 9.28 8.38 3.33
C CYS A 329 8.13 8.14 4.33
N TYR A 330 7.38 7.05 4.16
CA TYR A 330 6.30 6.66 5.04
C TYR A 330 6.78 6.36 6.48
N LEU A 331 7.86 5.59 6.63
CA LEU A 331 8.44 5.30 7.95
C LEU A 331 9.00 6.56 8.61
N ALA A 332 9.71 7.41 7.86
CA ALA A 332 10.21 8.69 8.37
C ALA A 332 9.06 9.59 8.83
N PHE A 333 7.99 9.67 8.05
CA PHE A 333 6.77 10.40 8.43
C PHE A 333 6.15 9.86 9.71
N HIS A 334 5.97 8.53 9.84
CA HIS A 334 5.41 7.92 11.05
C HIS A 334 6.25 8.26 12.29
N GLN A 335 7.58 8.23 12.15
CA GLN A 335 8.49 8.61 13.22
C GLN A 335 8.25 10.06 13.69
N VAL A 336 8.23 11.00 12.74
CA VAL A 336 8.00 12.43 13.03
C VAL A 336 6.60 12.63 13.62
N MET A 337 5.57 12.02 13.04
CA MET A 337 4.19 12.15 13.51
C MET A 337 3.99 11.56 14.91
N CYS A 338 4.58 10.40 15.21
CA CYS A 338 4.53 9.84 16.55
C CYS A 338 5.17 10.79 17.58
N CYS A 339 6.31 11.40 17.26
CA CYS A 339 6.96 12.37 18.14
C CYS A 339 6.08 13.62 18.36
N LEU A 340 5.48 14.17 17.30
CA LEU A 340 4.58 15.32 17.41
C LEU A 340 3.33 14.98 18.23
N MET A 341 2.70 13.82 17.99
CA MET A 341 1.51 13.42 18.74
C MET A 341 1.81 13.20 20.23
N LEU A 342 2.96 12.58 20.56
CA LEU A 342 3.38 12.39 21.94
C LEU A 342 3.67 13.74 22.62
N LEU A 343 4.29 14.67 21.91
CA LEU A 343 4.54 16.03 22.41
C LEU A 343 3.23 16.77 22.70
N GLU A 344 2.26 16.73 21.79
CA GLU A 344 0.94 17.34 22.00
C GLU A 344 0.15 16.68 23.14
N CYS A 345 0.19 15.34 23.25
CA CYS A 345 -0.44 14.62 24.36
C CYS A 345 0.26 14.87 25.71
N SER A 346 1.53 15.27 25.72
CA SER A 346 2.27 15.55 26.95
C SER A 346 1.76 16.78 27.73
N THR A 347 0.98 17.64 27.05
CA THR A 347 0.32 18.78 27.72
C THR A 347 -0.77 18.33 28.70
N LEU A 348 -1.24 17.08 28.62
CA LEU A 348 -2.32 16.47 29.40
C LEU A 348 -3.64 17.24 29.36
N GLU A 349 -3.81 18.15 28.37
CA GLU A 349 -5.08 18.82 28.15
C GLU A 349 -6.10 17.82 27.57
N PRO A 350 -7.34 17.77 28.12
CA PRO A 350 -8.36 16.83 27.63
C PRO A 350 -8.65 16.97 26.13
N GLU A 351 -8.63 18.19 25.60
CA GLU A 351 -8.80 18.46 24.16
C GLU A 351 -7.69 17.84 23.34
N ALA A 352 -6.44 17.98 23.77
CA ALA A 352 -5.26 17.41 23.11
C ALA A 352 -5.29 15.88 23.14
N LEU A 353 -5.61 15.29 24.29
CA LEU A 353 -5.67 13.82 24.44
C LEU A 353 -6.74 13.20 23.55
N VAL A 354 -7.93 13.78 23.46
CA VAL A 354 -8.99 13.27 22.59
C VAL A 354 -8.61 13.39 21.12
N LYS A 355 -8.08 14.55 20.70
CA LYS A 355 -7.76 14.86 19.30
C LYS A 355 -6.54 14.09 18.82
N TYR A 356 -5.43 14.18 19.53
CA TYR A 356 -4.16 13.58 19.10
C TYR A 356 -3.97 12.16 19.58
N GLY A 357 -4.56 11.77 20.70
CA GLY A 357 -4.50 10.38 21.20
C GLY A 357 -5.21 9.42 20.26
N LEU A 358 -6.40 9.79 19.73
CA LEU A 358 -7.10 8.97 18.73
C LEU A 358 -6.30 8.87 17.42
N LEU A 359 -5.75 10.01 16.95
CA LEU A 359 -4.94 10.04 15.74
C LEU A 359 -3.66 9.23 15.91
N ALA A 360 -2.99 9.32 17.06
CA ALA A 360 -1.83 8.51 17.39
C ALA A 360 -2.15 7.01 17.36
N ALA A 361 -3.29 6.59 17.92
CA ALA A 361 -3.72 5.20 17.89
C ALA A 361 -3.87 4.69 16.44
N VAL A 362 -4.45 5.47 15.54
CA VAL A 362 -4.57 5.14 14.11
C VAL A 362 -3.21 5.02 13.43
N ILE A 363 -2.29 5.96 13.69
CA ILE A 363 -0.93 5.96 13.13
C ILE A 363 -0.14 4.75 13.63
N PHE A 364 -0.20 4.42 14.92
CA PHE A 364 0.43 3.22 15.47
C PHE A 364 -0.16 1.94 14.89
N GLN A 365 -1.48 1.87 14.74
CA GLN A 365 -2.14 0.73 14.09
C GLN A 365 -1.63 0.52 12.67
N GLN A 366 -1.52 1.57 11.86
CA GLN A 366 -1.00 1.47 10.49
C GLN A 366 0.46 1.01 10.47
N LEU A 367 1.30 1.52 11.38
CA LEU A 367 2.69 1.10 11.51
C LEU A 367 2.80 -0.39 11.88
N ILE A 368 1.98 -0.86 12.83
CA ILE A 368 1.93 -2.28 13.22
C ILE A 368 1.48 -3.14 12.05
N GLN A 369 0.43 -2.77 11.34
CA GLN A 369 -0.06 -3.51 10.17
C GLN A 369 1.00 -3.68 9.10
N THR A 370 1.72 -2.60 8.78
CA THR A 370 2.82 -2.62 7.81
C THR A 370 3.98 -3.50 8.30
N SER A 371 4.37 -3.36 9.56
CA SER A 371 5.47 -4.14 10.15
C SER A 371 5.16 -5.64 10.19
N VAL A 372 3.94 -6.02 10.58
CA VAL A 372 3.49 -7.42 10.60
C VAL A 372 3.49 -8.01 9.20
N ALA A 373 3.03 -7.27 8.18
CA ALA A 373 3.04 -7.73 6.80
C ALA A 373 4.45 -8.07 6.32
N PHE A 374 5.44 -7.22 6.61
CA PHE A 374 6.83 -7.47 6.23
C PHE A 374 7.49 -8.60 7.04
N GLU A 375 7.18 -8.72 8.32
CA GLU A 375 7.70 -9.83 9.14
C GLU A 375 7.15 -11.18 8.68
N LEU A 376 5.89 -11.24 8.26
CA LEU A 376 5.30 -12.44 7.66
C LEU A 376 6.04 -12.87 6.38
N ILE A 377 6.38 -11.93 5.49
CA ILE A 377 7.19 -12.24 4.30
C ILE A 377 8.54 -12.80 4.71
N LYS A 378 9.27 -12.12 5.60
CA LYS A 378 10.60 -12.54 6.04
C LYS A 378 10.59 -13.96 6.64
N SER A 379 9.66 -14.22 7.55
CA SER A 379 9.49 -15.54 8.17
C SER A 379 9.20 -16.63 7.12
N LYS A 380 8.36 -16.35 6.13
CA LYS A 380 8.02 -17.30 5.05
C LYS A 380 9.19 -17.54 4.12
N ILE A 381 9.96 -16.51 3.76
CA ILE A 381 11.18 -16.66 2.93
C ILE A 381 12.16 -17.59 3.63
N ILE A 382 12.46 -17.39 4.91
CA ILE A 382 13.39 -18.21 5.68
C ILE A 382 12.91 -19.67 5.70
N ARG A 383 11.62 -19.90 5.99
CA ARG A 383 11.04 -21.25 6.04
C ARG A 383 11.10 -21.95 4.70
N THR A 384 10.76 -21.27 3.61
CA THR A 384 10.78 -21.84 2.25
C THR A 384 12.20 -22.14 1.80
N SER A 385 13.16 -21.25 2.10
CA SER A 385 14.58 -21.47 1.77
C SER A 385 15.17 -22.67 2.53
N PHE A 386 14.81 -22.83 3.80
CA PHE A 386 15.22 -23.97 4.60
C PHE A 386 14.64 -25.30 4.06
N SER A 387 13.36 -25.31 3.68
CA SER A 387 12.72 -26.50 3.06
C SER A 387 13.34 -26.86 1.73
N TYR A 388 13.72 -25.87 0.92
CA TYR A 388 14.43 -26.10 -0.33
C TYR A 388 15.82 -26.71 -0.10
N TYR A 389 16.54 -26.20 0.91
CA TYR A 389 17.84 -26.77 1.31
C TYR A 389 17.70 -28.23 1.78
N LEU A 390 16.72 -28.53 2.65
CA LEU A 390 16.47 -29.92 3.10
C LEU A 390 16.11 -30.84 1.94
N MET A 391 15.29 -30.37 1.00
CA MET A 391 14.97 -31.14 -0.21
C MET A 391 16.24 -31.50 -1.00
N LEU A 392 17.11 -30.51 -1.24
CA LEU A 392 18.37 -30.79 -1.96
C LEU A 392 19.27 -31.80 -1.21
N ALA A 393 19.39 -31.62 0.12
CA ALA A 393 20.20 -32.51 0.97
C ALA A 393 19.65 -33.97 1.04
N THR A 394 18.43 -34.24 0.64
CA THR A 394 17.88 -35.61 0.54
C THR A 394 18.20 -36.30 -0.77
N PHE A 395 18.81 -35.61 -1.74
CA PHE A 395 19.24 -36.15 -3.03
C PHE A 395 20.78 -36.35 -3.13
N ASP A 396 21.54 -35.84 -2.13
CA ASP A 396 22.96 -36.15 -1.95
C ASP A 396 23.11 -37.46 -1.11
#